data_644cbe3e8b3be60a0f0b635d4b5933c2
#
_entry.id   644cbe3e8b3be60a0f0b635d4b5933c2
#
_cell.length_a   1.000
_cell.length_b   1.000
_cell.length_c   1.000
_cell.angle_alpha   90.00
_cell.angle_beta   90.00
_cell.angle_gamma   90.00
#
_symmetry.space_group_name_H-M   'P 1'
#
loop_
_entity.id
_entity.type
_entity.pdbx_description
1 polymer ?
#
loop_
_entity_poly.entity_id
_entity_poly.type
_entity_poly.pdbx_seq_one_letter_code
_entity_poly.pdbx_strand_id
1 'polypeptide(L)'
;NPALQPLDTMSLLRDLFDLFRSEPDHPATRNPKSKPATRKPARRQKTIVHPIVGEVTLSQSRRARRISLCVRPSGPVRLSYPYGVSTARALEFLESRIEWIQTARDRIAERLAQQPPRPTLSPEEELRRREQLRREAMVVLPSRVAELAVRTGLQYRSVTIRATRSKWGSCNGRNDLSLSLYLMTLPEHLRDFVILHELCHTVHHDHSPRFHALLDRLVGGKEKLLNKELRSYRAY
;
A
#
# COMPACT_ATOMS: atom_id res chain seq x y z
N ASN A 1 -39.10 -35.98 25.47
CA ASN A 1 -37.81 -35.35 25.14
C ASN A 1 -37.53 -35.49 23.65
N PRO A 2 -37.68 -34.43 22.82
CA PRO A 2 -37.22 -34.51 21.46
C PRO A 2 -35.78 -33.97 21.40
N ALA A 3 -34.91 -34.79 20.82
CA ALA A 3 -33.51 -34.53 20.60
C ALA A 3 -33.34 -33.32 19.66
N LEU A 4 -32.55 -32.34 20.08
CA LEU A 4 -32.07 -31.24 19.26
C LEU A 4 -31.09 -31.77 18.20
N GLN A 5 -31.50 -31.72 16.95
CA GLN A 5 -30.61 -31.97 15.81
C GLN A 5 -29.68 -30.74 15.61
N PRO A 6 -28.41 -30.94 15.26
CA PRO A 6 -27.49 -29.85 14.98
C PRO A 6 -27.91 -29.16 13.68
N LEU A 7 -28.10 -27.85 13.74
CA LEU A 7 -28.36 -26.97 12.59
C LEU A 7 -27.16 -27.04 11.63
N ASP A 8 -27.45 -27.47 10.42
CA ASP A 8 -26.48 -27.60 9.33
C ASP A 8 -26.01 -26.20 8.85
N THR A 9 -24.85 -25.83 9.35
CA THR A 9 -24.17 -24.55 9.01
C THR A 9 -23.85 -24.42 7.52
N MET A 10 -23.88 -25.53 6.75
CA MET A 10 -23.63 -25.52 5.31
C MET A 10 -24.86 -25.06 4.49
N SER A 11 -26.07 -25.17 5.04
CA SER A 11 -27.29 -24.69 4.40
C SER A 11 -27.38 -23.16 4.44
N LEU A 12 -27.01 -22.53 5.56
CA LEU A 12 -27.04 -21.08 5.73
C LEU A 12 -26.01 -20.34 4.84
N LEU A 13 -24.89 -20.98 4.53
CA LEU A 13 -23.88 -20.42 3.62
C LEU A 13 -24.32 -20.50 2.14
N ARG A 14 -25.17 -21.46 1.79
CA ARG A 14 -25.71 -21.62 0.43
C ARG A 14 -26.77 -20.54 0.13
N ASP A 15 -27.64 -20.27 1.08
CA ASP A 15 -28.68 -19.23 0.95
C ASP A 15 -28.12 -17.81 0.90
N LEU A 16 -26.97 -17.57 1.57
CA LEU A 16 -26.25 -16.30 1.49
C LEU A 16 -25.57 -16.09 0.12
N PHE A 17 -25.17 -17.17 -0.56
CA PHE A 17 -24.54 -17.12 -1.88
C PHE A 17 -25.54 -16.87 -3.00
N ASP A 18 -26.79 -17.33 -2.86
CA ASP A 18 -27.85 -17.14 -3.85
C ASP A 18 -28.49 -15.74 -3.77
N LEU A 19 -28.42 -15.06 -2.63
CA LEU A 19 -28.88 -13.67 -2.46
C LEU A 19 -28.02 -12.64 -3.22
N PHE A 20 -26.80 -13.01 -3.61
CA PHE A 20 -25.89 -12.15 -4.41
C PHE A 20 -25.91 -12.47 -5.91
N ARG A 21 -26.77 -13.38 -6.39
CA ARG A 21 -26.78 -13.86 -7.77
C ARG A 21 -27.93 -13.30 -8.62
N SER A 22 -28.70 -12.36 -8.14
CA SER A 22 -29.78 -11.71 -8.92
C SER A 22 -29.31 -10.36 -9.43
N GLU A 23 -28.60 -10.34 -10.55
CA GLU A 23 -28.57 -9.16 -11.40
C GLU A 23 -29.67 -9.26 -12.48
N PRO A 24 -30.54 -8.24 -12.65
CA PRO A 24 -31.30 -8.10 -13.85
C PRO A 24 -30.46 -7.43 -14.92
N ASP A 25 -30.40 -8.07 -16.08
CA ASP A 25 -29.92 -7.53 -17.34
C ASP A 25 -30.56 -6.17 -17.62
N HIS A 26 -29.77 -5.09 -17.62
CA HIS A 26 -30.18 -3.83 -18.23
C HIS A 26 -29.28 -3.51 -19.43
N PRO A 27 -29.88 -3.20 -20.60
CA PRO A 27 -29.15 -2.92 -21.81
C PRO A 27 -28.31 -1.63 -21.64
N ALA A 28 -27.07 -1.72 -22.02
CA ALA A 28 -26.11 -0.62 -22.00
C ALA A 28 -26.58 0.53 -22.91
N THR A 29 -27.15 1.58 -22.33
CA THR A 29 -27.27 2.87 -22.99
C THR A 29 -25.90 3.52 -23.11
N ARG A 30 -25.36 3.51 -24.33
CA ARG A 30 -24.18 4.27 -24.71
C ARG A 30 -24.37 5.75 -24.38
N ASN A 31 -23.65 6.26 -23.42
CA ASN A 31 -23.57 7.69 -23.16
C ASN A 31 -22.48 8.30 -24.07
N PRO A 32 -22.82 9.16 -25.07
CA PRO A 32 -21.89 9.64 -26.08
C PRO A 32 -21.07 10.86 -25.65
N LYS A 33 -20.78 11.05 -24.36
CA LYS A 33 -19.96 12.16 -23.85
C LYS A 33 -18.80 11.70 -22.96
N SER A 34 -18.07 10.67 -23.39
CA SER A 34 -16.73 10.46 -22.88
C SER A 34 -15.78 11.43 -23.57
N LYS A 35 -15.39 12.52 -22.88
CA LYS A 35 -14.29 13.38 -23.31
C LYS A 35 -13.07 12.47 -23.54
N PRO A 36 -12.32 12.62 -24.66
CA PRO A 36 -11.14 11.82 -24.91
C PRO A 36 -10.20 11.99 -23.72
N ALA A 37 -9.70 10.87 -23.20
CA ALA A 37 -8.73 10.86 -22.11
C ALA A 37 -7.52 11.69 -22.57
N THR A 38 -7.38 12.90 -22.05
CA THR A 38 -6.24 13.75 -22.30
C THR A 38 -5.00 12.99 -21.88
N ARG A 39 -4.20 12.57 -22.86
CA ARG A 39 -2.88 11.93 -22.67
C ARG A 39 -2.11 12.79 -21.68
N LYS A 40 -1.88 12.26 -20.46
CA LYS A 40 -1.11 12.97 -19.42
C LYS A 40 0.20 13.40 -20.06
N PRO A 41 0.59 14.68 -20.01
CA PRO A 41 1.83 15.13 -20.61
C PRO A 41 2.98 14.30 -20.05
N ALA A 42 3.78 13.75 -20.96
CA ALA A 42 4.92 12.91 -20.62
C ALA A 42 5.81 13.67 -19.63
N ARG A 43 6.12 13.05 -18.48
CA ARG A 43 7.11 13.59 -17.55
C ARG A 43 8.40 13.83 -18.34
N ARG A 44 8.85 15.07 -18.44
CA ARG A 44 10.18 15.34 -18.98
C ARG A 44 11.19 14.74 -18.01
N GLN A 45 11.74 13.60 -18.38
CA GLN A 45 12.81 12.93 -17.64
C GLN A 45 14.08 13.03 -18.48
N LYS A 46 15.17 13.40 -17.84
CA LYS A 46 16.52 13.42 -18.45
C LYS A 46 17.44 12.67 -17.50
N THR A 47 18.22 11.74 -18.00
CA THR A 47 19.29 11.09 -17.24
C THR A 47 20.60 11.75 -17.54
N ILE A 48 21.36 12.05 -16.52
CA ILE A 48 22.73 12.55 -16.59
C ILE A 48 23.64 11.63 -15.79
N VAL A 49 24.93 11.64 -16.08
CA VAL A 49 25.96 10.94 -15.30
C VAL A 49 26.70 11.97 -14.46
N HIS A 50 26.62 11.82 -13.16
CA HIS A 50 27.36 12.65 -12.20
C HIS A 50 28.64 11.93 -11.76
N PRO A 51 29.82 12.61 -11.68
CA PRO A 51 31.11 11.94 -11.43
C PRO A 51 31.16 11.16 -10.11
N ILE A 52 30.47 11.61 -9.07
CA ILE A 52 30.53 11.00 -7.73
C ILE A 52 29.36 10.05 -7.49
N VAL A 53 28.13 10.45 -7.84
CA VAL A 53 26.93 9.67 -7.52
C VAL A 53 26.43 8.80 -8.68
N GLY A 54 27.08 8.86 -9.85
CA GLY A 54 26.75 8.07 -11.04
C GLY A 54 25.48 8.56 -11.71
N GLU A 55 24.64 7.66 -12.22
CA GLU A 55 23.43 8.02 -12.95
C GLU A 55 22.40 8.75 -12.07
N VAL A 56 21.93 9.89 -12.57
CA VAL A 56 20.91 10.72 -11.94
C VAL A 56 19.77 10.97 -12.91
N THR A 57 18.56 10.57 -12.54
CA THR A 57 17.35 10.86 -13.31
C THR A 57 16.73 12.16 -12.82
N LEU A 58 16.77 13.19 -13.66
CA LEU A 58 16.10 14.47 -13.45
C LEU A 58 14.63 14.37 -13.87
N SER A 59 13.70 14.78 -13.00
CA SER A 59 12.27 14.69 -13.25
C SER A 59 11.57 15.98 -12.82
N GLN A 60 11.18 16.81 -13.78
CA GLN A 60 10.31 17.95 -13.51
C GLN A 60 8.85 17.49 -13.30
N SER A 61 8.19 18.04 -12.28
CA SER A 61 6.82 17.66 -11.93
C SER A 61 5.98 18.87 -11.53
N ARG A 62 4.79 19.01 -12.12
CA ARG A 62 3.79 20.00 -11.71
C ARG A 62 3.24 19.77 -10.30
N ARG A 63 3.32 18.54 -9.80
CA ARG A 63 2.87 18.18 -8.45
C ARG A 63 3.94 18.36 -7.37
N ALA A 64 5.20 18.49 -7.77
CA ALA A 64 6.28 18.75 -6.84
C ALA A 64 6.16 20.19 -6.32
N ARG A 65 6.18 20.34 -5.00
CA ARG A 65 6.22 21.66 -4.31
C ARG A 65 7.63 22.04 -3.86
N ARG A 66 8.55 21.07 -3.86
CA ARG A 66 9.95 21.20 -3.41
C ARG A 66 10.86 20.30 -4.23
N ILE A 67 12.17 20.58 -4.19
CA ILE A 67 13.19 19.68 -4.72
C ILE A 67 13.27 18.47 -3.78
N SER A 68 13.36 17.26 -4.32
CA SER A 68 13.49 16.03 -3.55
C SER A 68 14.41 15.03 -4.23
N LEU A 69 15.21 14.34 -3.41
CA LEU A 69 16.08 13.24 -3.79
C LEU A 69 15.49 11.92 -3.33
N CYS A 70 15.64 10.90 -4.16
CA CYS A 70 15.28 9.53 -3.84
C CYS A 70 16.44 8.61 -4.25
N VAL A 71 17.02 7.93 -3.27
CA VAL A 71 18.04 6.90 -3.44
C VAL A 71 17.37 5.54 -3.30
N ARG A 72 17.65 4.62 -4.23
CA ARG A 72 17.15 3.26 -4.21
C ARG A 72 18.29 2.26 -4.08
N PRO A 73 18.01 1.02 -3.66
CA PRO A 73 19.03 -0.04 -3.59
C PRO A 73 19.72 -0.30 -4.93
N SER A 74 18.96 -0.21 -6.02
CA SER A 74 19.44 -0.38 -7.38
C SER A 74 18.90 0.74 -8.28
N GLY A 75 19.70 1.14 -9.26
CA GLY A 75 19.35 2.14 -10.27
C GLY A 75 19.76 3.57 -9.92
N PRO A 76 19.40 4.53 -10.79
CA PRO A 76 19.83 5.91 -10.69
C PRO A 76 19.23 6.65 -9.49
N VAL A 77 19.97 7.63 -8.98
CA VAL A 77 19.43 8.62 -8.04
C VAL A 77 18.34 9.42 -8.75
N ARG A 78 17.18 9.56 -8.15
CA ARG A 78 16.10 10.38 -8.72
C ARG A 78 16.05 11.75 -8.06
N LEU A 79 16.24 12.80 -8.86
CA LEU A 79 16.05 14.19 -8.48
C LEU A 79 14.73 14.71 -9.07
N SER A 80 13.77 15.00 -8.21
CA SER A 80 12.46 15.55 -8.61
C SER A 80 12.34 17.00 -8.17
N TYR A 81 11.88 17.90 -9.07
CA TYR A 81 11.77 19.33 -8.78
C TYR A 81 10.57 19.97 -9.49
N PRO A 82 10.05 21.12 -8.95
CA PRO A 82 8.94 21.86 -9.53
C PRO A 82 9.27 22.49 -10.89
N TYR A 83 8.27 22.78 -11.70
CA TYR A 83 8.45 23.49 -12.98
C TYR A 83 9.04 24.90 -12.84
N GLY A 84 8.79 25.59 -11.72
CA GLY A 84 9.36 26.92 -11.43
C GLY A 84 10.82 26.92 -10.99
N VAL A 85 11.46 25.73 -10.86
CA VAL A 85 12.87 25.60 -10.48
C VAL A 85 13.70 25.27 -11.71
N SER A 86 14.80 26.00 -11.91
CA SER A 86 15.74 25.71 -12.99
C SER A 86 16.49 24.39 -12.73
N THR A 87 16.91 23.74 -13.84
CA THR A 87 17.74 22.53 -13.73
C THR A 87 19.06 22.79 -13.01
N ALA A 88 19.67 23.97 -13.23
CA ALA A 88 20.90 24.38 -12.54
C ALA A 88 20.70 24.38 -11.01
N ARG A 89 19.64 25.03 -10.52
CA ARG A 89 19.34 25.05 -9.08
C ARG A 89 18.99 23.66 -8.51
N ALA A 90 18.39 22.79 -9.30
CA ALA A 90 18.15 21.41 -8.89
C ALA A 90 19.46 20.62 -8.77
N LEU A 91 20.41 20.87 -9.66
CA LEU A 91 21.75 20.26 -9.59
C LEU A 91 22.57 20.79 -8.42
N GLU A 92 22.55 22.09 -8.14
CA GLU A 92 23.16 22.66 -6.93
C GLU A 92 22.63 21.99 -5.66
N PHE A 93 21.33 21.72 -5.62
CA PHE A 93 20.76 20.97 -4.49
C PHE A 93 21.29 19.52 -4.44
N LEU A 94 21.50 18.86 -5.59
CA LEU A 94 22.12 17.54 -5.65
C LEU A 94 23.54 17.58 -5.06
N GLU A 95 24.36 18.57 -5.51
CA GLU A 95 25.73 18.77 -5.04
C GLU A 95 25.77 18.94 -3.51
N SER A 96 24.89 19.76 -2.95
CA SER A 96 24.82 19.98 -1.49
C SER A 96 24.40 18.73 -0.70
N ARG A 97 24.03 17.62 -1.37
CA ARG A 97 23.54 16.38 -0.74
C ARG A 97 24.32 15.13 -1.11
N ILE A 98 25.52 15.28 -1.68
CA ILE A 98 26.34 14.13 -2.11
C ILE A 98 26.67 13.22 -0.93
N GLU A 99 27.16 13.76 0.19
CA GLU A 99 27.44 12.98 1.40
C GLU A 99 26.21 12.25 1.93
N TRP A 100 25.05 12.92 1.90
CA TRP A 100 23.80 12.28 2.31
C TRP A 100 23.44 11.12 1.38
N ILE A 101 23.66 11.26 0.07
CA ILE A 101 23.39 10.19 -0.92
C ILE A 101 24.31 9.00 -0.65
N GLN A 102 25.60 9.23 -0.39
CA GLN A 102 26.56 8.18 -0.07
C GLN A 102 26.16 7.46 1.23
N THR A 103 25.95 8.19 2.31
CA THR A 103 25.48 7.64 3.59
C THR A 103 24.15 6.85 3.43
N ALA A 104 23.24 7.34 2.61
CA ALA A 104 21.98 6.64 2.34
C ALA A 104 22.21 5.32 1.59
N ARG A 105 23.15 5.28 0.64
CA ARG A 105 23.53 4.06 -0.08
C ARG A 105 24.18 3.04 0.86
N ASP A 106 25.10 3.48 1.71
CA ASP A 106 25.78 2.61 2.68
C ASP A 106 24.77 1.96 3.63
N ARG A 107 23.86 2.76 4.21
CA ARG A 107 22.79 2.25 5.05
C ARG A 107 21.87 1.27 4.34
N ILE A 108 21.61 1.50 3.05
CA ILE A 108 20.80 0.57 2.23
C ILE A 108 21.60 -0.72 2.01
N ALA A 109 22.89 -0.63 1.68
CA ALA A 109 23.76 -1.77 1.46
C ALA A 109 23.92 -2.63 2.74
N GLU A 110 24.21 -2.00 3.88
CA GLU A 110 24.26 -2.66 5.18
C GLU A 110 22.95 -3.39 5.51
N ARG A 111 21.82 -2.72 5.30
CA ARG A 111 20.51 -3.32 5.54
C ARG A 111 20.23 -4.51 4.62
N LEU A 112 20.70 -4.46 3.37
CA LEU A 112 20.58 -5.57 2.44
C LEU A 112 21.48 -6.73 2.80
N ALA A 113 22.70 -6.45 3.27
CA ALA A 113 23.66 -7.46 3.72
C ALA A 113 23.18 -8.20 4.98
N GLN A 114 22.45 -7.51 5.86
CA GLN A 114 21.88 -8.10 7.07
C GLN A 114 20.57 -8.90 6.81
N GLN A 115 20.00 -8.82 5.61
CA GLN A 115 18.80 -9.59 5.26
C GLN A 115 19.20 -10.99 4.80
N PRO A 116 18.51 -12.04 5.27
CA PRO A 116 18.73 -13.37 4.74
C PRO A 116 18.50 -13.37 3.23
N PRO A 117 19.28 -14.16 2.46
CA PRO A 117 19.12 -14.26 1.02
C PRO A 117 17.67 -14.62 0.70
N ARG A 118 17.05 -13.84 -0.17
CA ARG A 118 15.69 -14.15 -0.61
C ARG A 118 15.75 -15.43 -1.44
N PRO A 119 14.83 -16.38 -1.20
CA PRO A 119 14.64 -17.46 -2.14
C PRO A 119 14.32 -16.81 -3.50
N THR A 120 15.17 -17.01 -4.47
CA THR A 120 14.90 -16.63 -5.87
C THR A 120 13.87 -17.61 -6.42
N LEU A 121 12.61 -17.27 -6.24
CA LEU A 121 11.52 -18.00 -6.87
C LEU A 121 11.59 -17.77 -8.38
N SER A 122 11.33 -18.80 -9.17
CA SER A 122 11.12 -18.62 -10.59
C SER A 122 9.91 -17.71 -10.86
N PRO A 123 9.83 -17.05 -12.02
CA PRO A 123 8.67 -16.21 -12.36
C PRO A 123 7.33 -16.95 -12.23
N GLU A 124 7.32 -18.26 -12.53
CA GLU A 124 6.12 -19.09 -12.39
C GLU A 124 5.76 -19.36 -10.94
N GLU A 125 6.73 -19.67 -10.08
CA GLU A 125 6.53 -19.86 -8.66
C GLU A 125 6.04 -18.58 -7.98
N GLU A 126 6.62 -17.43 -8.39
CA GLU A 126 6.16 -16.12 -7.90
C GLU A 126 4.72 -15.84 -8.31
N LEU A 127 4.34 -16.19 -9.55
CA LEU A 127 2.96 -16.06 -10.01
C LEU A 127 2.01 -16.94 -9.21
N ARG A 128 2.32 -18.24 -9.05
CA ARG A 128 1.52 -19.19 -8.27
C ARG A 128 1.34 -18.73 -6.83
N ARG A 129 2.42 -18.31 -6.18
CA ARG A 129 2.39 -17.77 -4.82
C ARG A 129 1.49 -16.54 -4.71
N ARG A 130 1.60 -15.62 -5.66
CA ARG A 130 0.76 -14.42 -5.69
C ARG A 130 -0.72 -14.75 -5.88
N GLU A 131 -1.04 -15.72 -6.71
CA GLU A 131 -2.42 -16.17 -6.91
C GLU A 131 -2.98 -16.88 -5.68
N GLN A 132 -2.17 -17.70 -5.02
CA GLN A 132 -2.54 -18.31 -3.74
C GLN A 132 -2.84 -17.23 -2.69
N LEU A 133 -1.90 -16.30 -2.46
CA LEU A 133 -2.10 -15.19 -1.52
C LEU A 133 -3.33 -14.34 -1.86
N ARG A 134 -3.64 -14.17 -3.15
CA ARG A 134 -4.82 -13.44 -3.58
C ARG A 134 -6.10 -14.18 -3.17
N ARG A 135 -6.20 -15.48 -3.41
CA ARG A 135 -7.37 -16.29 -3.01
C ARG A 135 -7.59 -16.22 -1.50
N GLU A 136 -6.55 -16.43 -0.73
CA GLU A 136 -6.60 -16.34 0.74
C GLU A 136 -7.00 -14.94 1.21
N ALA A 137 -6.37 -13.89 0.66
CA ALA A 137 -6.63 -12.50 1.03
C ALA A 137 -8.07 -12.07 0.71
N MET A 138 -8.66 -12.54 -0.39
CA MET A 138 -10.03 -12.21 -0.77
C MET A 138 -11.07 -12.78 0.19
N VAL A 139 -10.75 -13.88 0.87
CA VAL A 139 -11.64 -14.49 1.89
C VAL A 139 -11.37 -13.88 3.26
N VAL A 140 -10.11 -13.86 3.69
CA VAL A 140 -9.74 -13.52 5.06
C VAL A 140 -9.82 -12.03 5.35
N LEU A 141 -9.29 -11.18 4.45
CA LEU A 141 -9.15 -9.75 4.78
C LEU A 141 -10.49 -9.00 4.86
N PRO A 142 -11.47 -9.19 3.95
CA PRO A 142 -12.76 -8.52 4.09
C PRO A 142 -13.50 -8.92 5.36
N SER A 143 -13.50 -10.20 5.71
CA SER A 143 -14.14 -10.71 6.94
C SER A 143 -13.47 -10.13 8.18
N ARG A 144 -12.12 -10.06 8.19
CA ARG A 144 -11.39 -9.49 9.33
C ARG A 144 -11.58 -7.98 9.45
N VAL A 145 -11.66 -7.25 8.34
CA VAL A 145 -12.01 -5.81 8.36
C VAL A 145 -13.40 -5.60 8.95
N ALA A 146 -14.39 -6.39 8.55
CA ALA A 146 -15.76 -6.27 9.07
C ALA A 146 -15.80 -6.55 10.58
N GLU A 147 -15.14 -7.59 11.05
CA GLU A 147 -15.04 -7.92 12.48
C GLU A 147 -14.40 -6.79 13.29
N LEU A 148 -13.24 -6.27 12.83
CA LEU A 148 -12.53 -5.19 13.50
C LEU A 148 -13.34 -3.89 13.47
N ALA A 149 -14.04 -3.60 12.38
CA ALA A 149 -14.91 -2.43 12.26
C ALA A 149 -16.06 -2.49 13.26
N VAL A 150 -16.75 -3.63 13.39
CA VAL A 150 -17.81 -3.83 14.39
C VAL A 150 -17.25 -3.69 15.80
N ARG A 151 -16.13 -4.32 16.11
CA ARG A 151 -15.49 -4.28 17.43
C ARG A 151 -15.07 -2.87 17.86
N THR A 152 -14.67 -2.02 16.91
CA THR A 152 -14.17 -0.67 17.18
C THR A 152 -15.19 0.42 16.97
N GLY A 153 -16.34 0.11 16.34
CA GLY A 153 -17.36 1.10 15.95
C GLY A 153 -16.94 1.97 14.75
N LEU A 154 -15.81 1.65 14.10
CA LEU A 154 -15.33 2.38 12.93
C LEU A 154 -16.05 1.92 11.67
N GLN A 155 -16.40 2.88 10.80
CA GLN A 155 -17.15 2.60 9.59
C GLN A 155 -16.27 2.78 8.35
N TYR A 156 -16.43 1.88 7.37
CA TYR A 156 -15.80 1.97 6.06
C TYR A 156 -16.83 1.75 4.96
N ARG A 157 -16.53 2.15 3.74
CA ARG A 157 -17.46 2.02 2.61
C ARG A 157 -17.23 0.73 1.82
N SER A 158 -16.01 0.43 1.50
CA SER A 158 -15.64 -0.75 0.71
C SER A 158 -14.23 -1.23 1.01
N VAL A 159 -13.94 -2.50 0.70
CA VAL A 159 -12.60 -3.10 0.77
C VAL A 159 -12.20 -3.61 -0.59
N THR A 160 -10.99 -3.28 -1.03
CA THR A 160 -10.40 -3.78 -2.28
C THR A 160 -9.04 -4.41 -2.00
N ILE A 161 -8.82 -5.63 -2.51
CA ILE A 161 -7.54 -6.32 -2.39
C ILE A 161 -6.68 -6.07 -3.62
N ARG A 162 -5.44 -5.63 -3.42
CA ARG A 162 -4.49 -5.30 -4.50
C ARG A 162 -3.14 -5.99 -4.31
N ALA A 163 -2.43 -6.27 -5.40
CA ALA A 163 -1.05 -6.79 -5.36
C ALA A 163 -0.03 -5.64 -5.23
N THR A 164 -0.16 -4.81 -4.19
CA THR A 164 0.70 -3.65 -3.97
C THR A 164 1.85 -4.02 -3.04
N ARG A 165 3.10 -3.83 -3.50
CA ARG A 165 4.32 -4.09 -2.71
C ARG A 165 4.86 -2.85 -1.99
N SER A 166 4.41 -1.66 -2.34
CA SER A 166 4.93 -0.39 -1.79
C SER A 166 4.25 0.05 -0.50
N LYS A 167 3.11 -0.53 -0.16
CA LYS A 167 2.33 -0.22 1.04
C LYS A 167 1.43 -1.40 1.41
N TRP A 168 1.18 -1.54 2.70
CA TRP A 168 0.32 -2.58 3.24
C TRP A 168 -1.16 -2.29 3.05
N GLY A 169 -1.55 -1.01 3.19
CA GLY A 169 -2.91 -0.55 3.01
C GLY A 169 -2.99 0.91 2.59
N SER A 170 -4.19 1.40 2.38
CA SER A 170 -4.55 2.82 2.24
C SER A 170 -6.05 3.02 2.35
N CYS A 171 -6.46 4.10 3.00
CA CYS A 171 -7.82 4.61 3.00
C CYS A 171 -7.90 5.87 2.13
N ASN A 172 -8.97 6.05 1.35
CA ASN A 172 -9.20 7.27 0.59
C ASN A 172 -10.20 8.19 1.30
N GLY A 173 -10.37 9.43 0.80
CA GLY A 173 -11.30 10.41 1.38
C GLY A 173 -12.79 10.01 1.30
N ARG A 174 -13.14 8.86 0.73
CA ARG A 174 -14.50 8.29 0.71
C ARG A 174 -14.63 7.09 1.64
N ASN A 175 -13.64 6.82 2.47
CA ASN A 175 -13.56 5.67 3.36
C ASN A 175 -13.52 4.31 2.64
N ASP A 176 -13.02 4.28 1.38
CA ASP A 176 -12.70 3.01 0.72
C ASP A 176 -11.31 2.55 1.16
N LEU A 177 -11.23 1.33 1.66
CA LEU A 177 -9.99 0.68 2.05
C LEU A 177 -9.40 -0.09 0.86
N SER A 178 -8.10 0.02 0.68
CA SER A 178 -7.36 -0.80 -0.28
C SER A 178 -6.25 -1.51 0.48
N LEU A 179 -6.32 -2.83 0.58
CA LEU A 179 -5.38 -3.66 1.31
C LEU A 179 -4.50 -4.46 0.36
N SER A 180 -3.24 -4.66 0.75
CA SER A 180 -2.32 -5.50 0.00
C SER A 180 -2.60 -6.98 0.29
N LEU A 181 -2.64 -7.82 -0.75
CA LEU A 181 -2.70 -9.28 -0.58
C LEU A 181 -1.50 -9.82 0.22
N TYR A 182 -0.38 -9.09 0.23
CA TYR A 182 0.81 -9.46 0.99
C TYR A 182 0.64 -9.29 2.51
N LEU A 183 -0.47 -8.73 2.99
CA LEU A 183 -0.85 -8.79 4.40
C LEU A 183 -0.96 -10.25 4.89
N MET A 184 -1.27 -11.20 4.00
CA MET A 184 -1.30 -12.63 4.33
C MET A 184 0.06 -13.20 4.72
N THR A 185 1.16 -12.52 4.41
CA THR A 185 2.51 -12.92 4.84
C THR A 185 2.88 -12.39 6.23
N LEU A 186 2.05 -11.54 6.82
CA LEU A 186 2.25 -11.03 8.17
C LEU A 186 1.63 -11.96 9.22
N PRO A 187 2.21 -11.99 10.43
CA PRO A 187 1.52 -12.53 11.60
C PRO A 187 0.16 -11.82 11.80
N GLU A 188 -0.79 -12.53 12.40
CA GLU A 188 -2.16 -12.04 12.56
C GLU A 188 -2.22 -10.69 13.29
N HIS A 189 -1.48 -10.54 14.38
CA HIS A 189 -1.46 -9.29 15.16
C HIS A 189 -0.96 -8.08 14.36
N LEU A 190 0.00 -8.26 13.44
CA LEU A 190 0.46 -7.19 12.56
C LEU A 190 -0.51 -6.92 11.41
N ARG A 191 -1.19 -7.95 10.93
CA ARG A 191 -2.28 -7.81 9.95
C ARG A 191 -3.41 -6.98 10.53
N ASP A 192 -3.84 -7.30 11.75
CA ASP A 192 -4.84 -6.54 12.49
C ASP A 192 -4.40 -5.09 12.74
N PHE A 193 -3.15 -4.90 13.11
CA PHE A 193 -2.60 -3.57 13.31
C PHE A 193 -2.69 -2.72 12.04
N VAL A 194 -2.36 -3.27 10.86
CA VAL A 194 -2.50 -2.56 9.59
C VAL A 194 -3.97 -2.28 9.27
N ILE A 195 -4.86 -3.25 9.47
CA ILE A 195 -6.30 -3.05 9.24
C ILE A 195 -6.84 -1.95 10.15
N LEU A 196 -6.49 -1.95 11.44
CA LEU A 196 -6.89 -0.91 12.39
C LEU A 196 -6.33 0.47 11.99
N HIS A 197 -5.09 0.53 11.50
CA HIS A 197 -4.49 1.75 10.97
C HIS A 197 -5.33 2.33 9.81
N GLU A 198 -5.73 1.49 8.85
CA GLU A 198 -6.54 1.93 7.72
C GLU A 198 -7.98 2.30 8.15
N LEU A 199 -8.54 1.61 9.15
CA LEU A 199 -9.82 1.97 9.74
C LEU A 199 -9.75 3.31 10.50
N CYS A 200 -8.66 3.61 11.21
CA CYS A 200 -8.49 4.92 11.85
C CYS A 200 -8.50 6.07 10.82
N HIS A 201 -8.03 5.82 9.60
CA HIS A 201 -8.10 6.80 8.52
C HIS A 201 -9.52 7.12 8.06
N THR A 202 -10.53 6.34 8.41
CA THR A 202 -11.93 6.69 8.11
C THR A 202 -12.44 7.85 9.00
N VAL A 203 -11.75 8.12 10.11
CA VAL A 203 -12.06 9.24 11.03
C VAL A 203 -11.02 10.36 10.89
N HIS A 204 -9.75 10.00 10.80
CA HIS A 204 -8.62 10.93 10.69
C HIS A 204 -7.81 10.61 9.45
N HIS A 205 -8.02 11.37 8.35
CA HIS A 205 -7.33 11.12 7.07
C HIS A 205 -5.84 11.48 7.06
N ASP A 206 -5.36 12.11 8.10
CA ASP A 206 -3.94 12.46 8.32
C ASP A 206 -3.35 11.65 9.49
N HIS A 207 -2.04 11.72 9.64
CA HIS A 207 -1.33 11.13 10.79
C HIS A 207 -1.10 12.18 11.89
N SER A 208 -2.17 12.89 12.26
CA SER A 208 -2.17 13.86 13.36
C SER A 208 -2.06 13.17 14.74
N PRO A 209 -1.79 13.93 15.81
CA PRO A 209 -1.81 13.38 17.16
C PRO A 209 -3.16 12.69 17.52
N ARG A 210 -4.28 13.14 16.94
CA ARG A 210 -5.59 12.51 17.13
C ARG A 210 -5.67 11.13 16.50
N PHE A 211 -5.09 10.97 15.30
CA PHE A 211 -4.95 9.66 14.62
C PHE A 211 -4.17 8.69 15.51
N HIS A 212 -2.97 9.10 15.95
CA HIS A 212 -2.11 8.26 16.79
C HIS A 212 -2.77 7.91 18.13
N ALA A 213 -3.46 8.86 18.77
CA ALA A 213 -4.19 8.60 20.01
C ALA A 213 -5.33 7.58 19.82
N LEU A 214 -6.05 7.65 18.69
CA LEU A 214 -7.10 6.68 18.37
C LEU A 214 -6.49 5.29 18.13
N LEU A 215 -5.48 5.20 17.26
CA LEU A 215 -4.82 3.92 16.92
C LEU A 215 -4.20 3.27 18.17
N ASP A 216 -3.46 4.04 18.97
CA ASP A 216 -2.81 3.55 20.19
C ASP A 216 -3.82 2.98 21.19
N ARG A 217 -4.95 3.65 21.36
CA ARG A 217 -6.05 3.15 22.20
C ARG A 217 -6.61 1.82 21.68
N LEU A 218 -6.81 1.69 20.36
CA LEU A 218 -7.36 0.48 19.74
C LEU A 218 -6.43 -0.73 19.83
N VAL A 219 -5.11 -0.48 19.90
CA VAL A 219 -4.09 -1.53 20.02
C VAL A 219 -3.55 -1.68 21.45
N GLY A 220 -4.24 -1.11 22.44
CA GLY A 220 -3.90 -1.26 23.87
C GLY A 220 -2.56 -0.62 24.26
N GLY A 221 -2.23 0.57 23.72
CA GLY A 221 -1.01 1.31 24.04
C GLY A 221 0.25 0.78 23.32
N LYS A 222 0.09 -0.09 22.30
CA LYS A 222 1.20 -0.80 21.63
C LYS A 222 1.55 -0.26 20.25
N GLU A 223 1.02 0.89 19.83
CA GLU A 223 1.24 1.42 18.47
C GLU A 223 2.72 1.50 18.10
N LYS A 224 3.56 2.08 18.97
CA LYS A 224 5.00 2.24 18.70
C LYS A 224 5.72 0.91 18.57
N LEU A 225 5.36 -0.08 19.38
CA LEU A 225 5.94 -1.43 19.35
C LEU A 225 5.56 -2.14 18.05
N LEU A 226 4.27 -2.17 17.72
CA LEU A 226 3.76 -2.80 16.50
C LEU A 226 4.30 -2.13 15.24
N ASN A 227 4.43 -0.81 15.23
CA ASN A 227 5.08 -0.07 14.14
C ASN A 227 6.56 -0.44 13.98
N LYS A 228 7.29 -0.60 15.09
CA LYS A 228 8.69 -1.04 15.05
C LYS A 228 8.80 -2.46 14.49
N GLU A 229 7.95 -3.36 14.94
CA GLU A 229 7.91 -4.74 14.46
C GLU A 229 7.53 -4.81 12.98
N LEU A 230 6.48 -4.10 12.54
CA LEU A 230 6.03 -4.06 11.14
C LEU A 230 7.14 -3.59 10.18
N ARG A 231 8.04 -2.71 10.63
CA ARG A 231 9.19 -2.24 9.81
C ARG A 231 10.19 -3.35 9.46
N SER A 232 10.22 -4.45 10.21
CA SER A 232 11.06 -5.62 9.90
C SER A 232 10.47 -6.44 8.74
N TYR A 233 9.18 -6.31 8.48
CA TYR A 233 8.49 -6.98 7.38
C TYR A 233 8.43 -6.10 6.13
N ARG A 234 8.41 -6.72 4.97
CA ARG A 234 8.21 -6.04 3.68
C ARG A 234 7.13 -6.76 2.87
N ALA A 235 6.30 -6.00 2.19
CA ALA A 235 5.43 -6.53 1.15
C ALA A 235 6.30 -6.95 -0.05
N TYR A 236 6.35 -8.24 -0.35
CA TYR A 236 7.18 -8.82 -1.41
C TYR A 236 6.48 -8.80 -2.76
#